data_c0dcb03a78ad4c45503dd1a1371bfb3f
#
_entry.id   c0dcb03a78ad4c45503dd1a1371bfb3f
#
_cell.length_a   1.000
_cell.length_b   1.000
_cell.length_c   1.000
_cell.angle_alpha   90.00
_cell.angle_beta   90.00
_cell.angle_gamma   90.00
#
_symmetry.space_group_name_H-M   'P 1'
#
loop_
_entity.id
_entity.type
_entity.pdbx_description
1 polymer ?
#
loop_
_entity_poly.entity_id
_entity_poly.type
_entity_poly.pdbx_seq_one_letter_code
_entity_poly.pdbx_strand_id
1 'polypeptide(L)'
;TGALYLRTITFDFVTYDDAVYVTGNVHVREGLSWASVRYAFTTGDTGTWQPLALLSHMLDTTLYGMNAGGHHATSALLHTLNTFLLGFALMRMTGAAGPSIFVAAVFGLHPMHVESVAWISERKDVLSTFFAMLALCAYAQWAETLRKRWLVAATLALALGLLAKPMLVTL
;
A
#
# COMPACT_ATOMS: atom_id res chain seq x y z
N THR A 1 7.34 -2.91 -14.05
CA THR A 1 6.52 -3.42 -12.93
C THR A 1 5.05 -3.39 -13.32
N GLY A 2 4.44 -2.24 -13.60
CA GLY A 2 3.01 -2.13 -13.91
C GLY A 2 2.53 -3.11 -14.98
N ALA A 3 3.20 -3.18 -16.12
CA ALA A 3 2.84 -4.08 -17.21
C ALA A 3 2.83 -5.57 -16.80
N LEU A 4 3.70 -6.00 -15.89
CA LEU A 4 3.74 -7.37 -15.38
C LEU A 4 2.46 -7.72 -14.62
N TYR A 5 1.95 -6.79 -13.80
CA TYR A 5 0.77 -7.01 -12.97
C TYR A 5 -0.56 -6.62 -13.64
N LEU A 6 -0.55 -6.14 -14.89
CA LEU A 6 -1.80 -5.86 -15.61
C LEU A 6 -2.72 -7.09 -15.74
N ARG A 7 -2.12 -8.29 -15.78
CA ARG A 7 -2.89 -9.54 -15.85
C ARG A 7 -3.76 -9.77 -14.62
N THR A 8 -3.36 -9.25 -13.45
CA THR A 8 -4.16 -9.45 -12.21
C THR A 8 -5.53 -8.78 -12.29
N ILE A 9 -5.71 -7.78 -13.16
CA ILE A 9 -7.01 -7.09 -13.36
C ILE A 9 -8.10 -8.06 -13.86
N THR A 10 -7.72 -9.21 -14.44
CA THR A 10 -8.65 -10.23 -14.89
C THR A 10 -8.94 -11.31 -13.84
N PHE A 11 -8.38 -11.20 -12.64
CA PHE A 11 -8.59 -12.16 -11.57
C PHE A 11 -9.83 -11.79 -10.74
N ASP A 12 -10.48 -12.81 -10.20
CA ASP A 12 -11.59 -12.67 -9.27
C ASP A 12 -11.09 -12.62 -7.81
N PHE A 13 -12.00 -12.31 -6.90
CA PHE A 13 -11.76 -12.42 -5.46
C PHE A 13 -11.50 -13.89 -5.07
N VAL A 14 -10.56 -14.09 -4.14
CA VAL A 14 -10.25 -15.39 -3.59
C VAL A 14 -11.18 -15.68 -2.39
N THR A 15 -11.73 -16.89 -2.33
CA THR A 15 -12.69 -17.30 -1.26
C THR A 15 -12.04 -17.59 0.09
N TYR A 16 -10.93 -16.95 0.41
CA TYR A 16 -10.21 -17.06 1.67
C TYR A 16 -10.34 -15.74 2.45
N ASP A 17 -9.28 -15.00 2.62
CA ASP A 17 -9.32 -13.74 3.38
C ASP A 17 -10.11 -12.62 2.69
N ASP A 18 -10.24 -12.63 1.35
CA ASP A 18 -11.03 -11.63 0.64
C ASP A 18 -12.51 -11.63 1.08
N ALA A 19 -13.00 -12.79 1.56
CA ALA A 19 -14.33 -12.86 2.15
C ALA A 19 -14.43 -12.05 3.45
N VAL A 20 -13.40 -12.06 4.28
CA VAL A 20 -13.38 -11.33 5.56
C VAL A 20 -13.13 -9.84 5.34
N TYR A 21 -12.18 -9.50 4.46
CA TYR A 21 -11.75 -8.12 4.26
C TYR A 21 -12.65 -7.33 3.31
N VAL A 22 -13.24 -7.96 2.29
CA VAL A 22 -13.93 -7.27 1.20
C VAL A 22 -15.33 -7.82 0.95
N THR A 23 -15.46 -9.08 0.43
CA THR A 23 -16.74 -9.53 -0.14
C THR A 23 -17.80 -9.85 0.91
N GLY A 24 -17.43 -10.27 2.11
CA GLY A 24 -18.34 -10.52 3.23
C GLY A 24 -18.46 -9.34 4.19
N ASN A 25 -17.63 -8.32 4.08
CA ASN A 25 -17.66 -7.16 4.95
C ASN A 25 -18.67 -6.11 4.46
N VAL A 26 -19.80 -5.99 5.16
CA VAL A 26 -20.89 -5.08 4.79
C VAL A 26 -20.41 -3.63 4.68
N HIS A 27 -19.59 -3.17 5.63
CA HIS A 27 -19.07 -1.79 5.62
C HIS A 27 -18.14 -1.49 4.45
N VAL A 28 -17.37 -2.48 4.01
CA VAL A 28 -16.53 -2.35 2.81
C VAL A 28 -17.39 -2.35 1.55
N ARG A 29 -18.40 -3.20 1.48
CA ARG A 29 -19.33 -3.27 0.34
C ARG A 29 -20.17 -2.00 0.16
N GLU A 30 -20.50 -1.31 1.24
CA GLU A 30 -21.21 -0.02 1.21
C GLU A 30 -20.33 1.14 0.71
N GLY A 31 -19.01 0.93 0.65
CA GLY A 31 -18.06 1.96 0.25
C GLY A 31 -17.77 2.97 1.36
N LEU A 32 -17.22 4.14 0.97
CA LEU A 32 -16.87 5.21 1.90
C LEU A 32 -18.12 5.95 2.40
N SER A 33 -18.36 5.83 3.69
CA SER A 33 -19.35 6.59 4.44
C SER A 33 -18.78 6.96 5.80
N TRP A 34 -19.42 7.90 6.52
CA TRP A 34 -18.98 8.21 7.88
C TRP A 34 -19.07 6.99 8.82
N ALA A 35 -20.09 6.15 8.65
CA ALA A 35 -20.26 4.92 9.39
C ALA A 35 -19.11 3.92 9.10
N SER A 36 -18.75 3.75 7.83
CA SER A 36 -17.67 2.87 7.40
C SER A 36 -16.29 3.35 7.89
N VAL A 37 -16.05 4.66 7.87
CA VAL A 37 -14.82 5.25 8.43
C VAL A 37 -14.74 4.97 9.93
N ARG A 38 -15.82 5.22 10.68
CA ARG A 38 -15.86 4.91 12.11
C ARG A 38 -15.61 3.43 12.38
N TYR A 39 -16.26 2.55 11.62
CA TYR A 39 -16.04 1.10 11.71
C TYR A 39 -14.56 0.75 11.51
N ALA A 40 -13.91 1.26 10.48
CA ALA A 40 -12.50 0.96 10.20
C ALA A 40 -11.56 1.25 11.38
N PHE A 41 -11.84 2.30 12.17
CA PHE A 41 -11.01 2.66 13.33
C PHE A 41 -11.41 1.95 14.63
N THR A 42 -12.60 1.35 14.70
CA THR A 42 -13.12 0.74 15.95
C THR A 42 -13.24 -0.78 15.88
N THR A 43 -13.11 -1.38 14.69
CA THR A 43 -13.25 -2.82 14.52
C THR A 43 -11.98 -3.59 14.84
N GLY A 44 -12.17 -4.82 15.34
CA GLY A 44 -11.15 -5.87 15.43
C GLY A 44 -11.51 -7.11 14.61
N ASP A 45 -12.59 -7.05 13.82
CA ASP A 45 -13.21 -8.21 13.16
C ASP A 45 -12.30 -8.86 12.09
N THR A 46 -11.32 -8.13 11.58
CA THR A 46 -10.35 -8.63 10.61
C THR A 46 -9.11 -9.30 11.26
N GLY A 47 -9.17 -9.58 12.57
CA GLY A 47 -8.09 -10.21 13.32
C GLY A 47 -6.92 -9.28 13.68
N THR A 48 -6.71 -8.20 12.93
CA THR A 48 -5.70 -7.18 13.20
C THR A 48 -6.25 -5.78 12.92
N TRP A 49 -5.80 -4.80 13.68
CA TRP A 49 -6.25 -3.41 13.52
C TRP A 49 -5.49 -2.73 12.37
N GLN A 50 -6.18 -2.49 11.26
CA GLN A 50 -5.61 -2.00 10.00
C GLN A 50 -6.57 -1.00 9.31
N PRO A 51 -6.89 0.13 9.96
CA PRO A 51 -7.93 1.02 9.48
C PRO A 51 -7.68 1.55 8.07
N LEU A 52 -6.44 1.86 7.69
CA LEU A 52 -6.15 2.38 6.35
C LEU A 52 -6.29 1.33 5.25
N ALA A 53 -6.02 0.06 5.54
CA ALA A 53 -6.25 -1.01 4.57
C ALA A 53 -7.75 -1.16 4.28
N LEU A 54 -8.59 -1.16 5.31
CA LEU A 54 -10.06 -1.18 5.16
C LEU A 54 -10.56 0.05 4.41
N LEU A 55 -10.11 1.25 4.77
CA LEU A 55 -10.48 2.48 4.06
C LEU A 55 -10.06 2.46 2.58
N SER A 56 -8.91 1.86 2.26
CA SER A 56 -8.47 1.68 0.87
C SER A 56 -9.43 0.77 0.09
N HIS A 57 -9.92 -0.32 0.69
CA HIS A 57 -10.93 -1.17 0.06
C HIS A 57 -12.30 -0.49 -0.07
N MET A 58 -12.73 0.26 0.94
CA MET A 58 -13.96 1.07 0.88
C MET A 58 -13.89 2.13 -0.23
N LEU A 59 -12.71 2.73 -0.43
CA LEU A 59 -12.48 3.68 -1.53
C LEU A 59 -12.60 2.96 -2.88
N ASP A 60 -11.97 1.81 -3.05
CA ASP A 60 -12.06 1.02 -4.27
C ASP A 60 -13.53 0.62 -4.55
N THR A 61 -14.27 0.19 -3.53
CA THR A 61 -15.71 -0.11 -3.69
C THR A 61 -16.51 1.12 -4.11
N THR A 62 -16.19 2.29 -3.59
CA THR A 62 -16.84 3.54 -4.00
C THR A 62 -16.55 3.87 -5.47
N LEU A 63 -15.34 3.59 -5.97
CA LEU A 63 -14.92 3.91 -7.33
C LEU A 63 -15.32 2.86 -8.36
N TYR A 64 -15.23 1.59 -8.01
CA TYR A 64 -15.34 0.46 -8.95
C TYR A 64 -16.47 -0.51 -8.59
N GLY A 65 -17.22 -0.28 -7.50
CA GLY A 65 -18.13 -1.26 -6.94
C GLY A 65 -17.38 -2.52 -6.47
N MET A 66 -18.05 -3.65 -6.54
CA MET A 66 -17.47 -4.97 -6.22
C MET A 66 -16.75 -5.60 -7.41
N ASN A 67 -16.10 -4.81 -8.26
CA ASN A 67 -15.30 -5.30 -9.38
C ASN A 67 -13.89 -5.65 -8.89
N ALA A 68 -13.55 -6.94 -8.82
CA ALA A 68 -12.24 -7.41 -8.38
C ALA A 68 -11.09 -6.80 -9.19
N GLY A 69 -11.28 -6.61 -10.51
CA GLY A 69 -10.29 -5.98 -11.38
C GLY A 69 -9.90 -4.57 -10.96
N GLY A 70 -10.84 -3.77 -10.44
CA GLY A 70 -10.56 -2.44 -9.88
C GLY A 70 -9.68 -2.51 -8.63
N HIS A 71 -9.99 -3.43 -7.71
CA HIS A 71 -9.18 -3.68 -6.52
C HIS A 71 -7.76 -4.15 -6.87
N HIS A 72 -7.62 -5.06 -7.84
CA HIS A 72 -6.30 -5.48 -8.33
C HIS A 72 -5.53 -4.34 -8.99
N ALA A 73 -6.21 -3.49 -9.78
CA ALA A 73 -5.58 -2.33 -10.42
C ALA A 73 -4.97 -1.37 -9.38
N THR A 74 -5.67 -1.11 -8.27
CA THR A 74 -5.14 -0.28 -7.18
C THR A 74 -3.90 -0.92 -6.54
N SER A 75 -3.88 -2.26 -6.28
CA SER A 75 -2.70 -2.94 -5.74
C SER A 75 -1.50 -2.87 -6.70
N ALA A 76 -1.73 -3.12 -7.99
CA ALA A 76 -0.69 -3.02 -9.02
C ALA A 76 -0.13 -1.60 -9.16
N LEU A 77 -0.99 -0.57 -9.08
CA LEU A 77 -0.60 0.83 -9.08
C LEU A 77 0.27 1.16 -7.86
N LEU A 78 -0.16 0.78 -6.66
CA LEU A 78 0.60 1.00 -5.42
C LEU A 78 1.98 0.34 -5.49
N HIS A 79 2.08 -0.90 -5.97
CA HIS A 79 3.36 -1.58 -6.11
C HIS A 79 4.27 -0.91 -7.17
N THR A 80 3.69 -0.41 -8.25
CA THR A 80 4.43 0.35 -9.26
C THR A 80 4.98 1.64 -8.67
N LEU A 81 4.18 2.37 -7.90
CA LEU A 81 4.61 3.57 -7.18
C LEU A 81 5.69 3.24 -6.13
N ASN A 82 5.56 2.13 -5.40
CA ASN A 82 6.57 1.66 -4.44
C ASN A 82 7.93 1.43 -5.13
N THR A 83 7.91 0.76 -6.28
CA THR A 83 9.11 0.54 -7.09
C THR A 83 9.77 1.84 -7.52
N PHE A 84 8.97 2.80 -7.99
CA PHE A 84 9.47 4.12 -8.39
C PHE A 84 10.05 4.89 -7.20
N LEU A 85 9.31 4.95 -6.09
CA LEU A 85 9.74 5.66 -4.88
C LEU A 85 11.01 5.07 -4.28
N LEU A 86 11.15 3.73 -4.28
CA LEU A 86 12.38 3.07 -3.84
C LEU A 86 13.58 3.50 -4.68
N GLY A 87 13.46 3.43 -6.01
CA GLY A 87 14.53 3.87 -6.90
C GLY A 87 14.88 5.34 -6.70
N PHE A 88 13.86 6.19 -6.55
CA PHE A 88 14.04 7.61 -6.29
C PHE A 88 14.75 7.88 -4.95
N ALA A 89 14.31 7.22 -3.87
CA ALA A 89 14.93 7.36 -2.55
C ALA A 89 16.40 6.94 -2.58
N LEU A 90 16.69 5.76 -3.15
CA LEU A 90 18.06 5.25 -3.25
C LEU A 90 18.96 6.16 -4.10
N MET A 91 18.45 6.67 -5.21
CA MET A 91 19.20 7.62 -6.04
C MET A 91 19.52 8.91 -5.28
N ARG A 92 18.56 9.41 -4.49
CA ARG A 92 18.78 10.59 -3.63
C ARG A 92 19.81 10.34 -2.53
N MET A 93 19.76 9.17 -1.90
CA MET A 93 20.64 8.82 -0.78
C MET A 93 22.07 8.50 -1.21
N THR A 94 22.24 7.90 -2.40
CA THR A 94 23.54 7.35 -2.83
C THR A 94 24.21 8.17 -3.95
N GLY A 95 23.44 9.00 -4.67
CA GLY A 95 23.90 9.66 -5.89
C GLY A 95 24.13 8.72 -7.09
N ALA A 96 23.88 7.40 -6.93
CA ALA A 96 24.21 6.36 -7.92
C ALA A 96 22.95 5.90 -8.66
N ALA A 97 22.67 6.49 -9.84
CA ALA A 97 21.45 6.19 -10.59
C ALA A 97 21.36 4.72 -11.05
N GLY A 98 22.43 4.17 -11.64
CA GLY A 98 22.46 2.80 -12.15
C GLY A 98 22.12 1.73 -11.08
N PRO A 99 22.88 1.66 -9.98
CA PRO A 99 22.57 0.75 -8.88
C PRO A 99 21.18 0.95 -8.30
N SER A 100 20.70 2.18 -8.16
CA SER A 100 19.36 2.47 -7.62
C SER A 100 18.25 1.96 -8.52
N ILE A 101 18.38 2.14 -9.83
CA ILE A 101 17.44 1.60 -10.81
C ILE A 101 17.47 0.07 -10.80
N PHE A 102 18.65 -0.54 -10.70
CA PHE A 102 18.79 -2.00 -10.63
C PHE A 102 18.07 -2.57 -9.40
N VAL A 103 18.29 -2.00 -8.21
CA VAL A 103 17.62 -2.45 -6.98
C VAL A 103 16.10 -2.26 -7.09
N ALA A 104 15.63 -1.13 -7.61
CA ALA A 104 14.22 -0.89 -7.83
C ALA A 104 13.62 -1.89 -8.83
N ALA A 105 14.33 -2.23 -9.90
CA ALA A 105 13.88 -3.22 -10.87
C ALA A 105 13.79 -4.63 -10.23
N VAL A 106 14.79 -5.03 -9.46
CA VAL A 106 14.76 -6.29 -8.70
C VAL A 106 13.58 -6.31 -7.74
N PHE A 107 13.37 -5.26 -6.95
CA PHE A 107 12.21 -5.16 -6.05
C PHE A 107 10.89 -5.27 -6.84
N GLY A 108 10.72 -4.51 -7.90
CA GLY A 108 9.48 -4.46 -8.67
C GLY A 108 9.13 -5.74 -9.43
N LEU A 109 10.14 -6.58 -9.73
CA LEU A 109 9.97 -7.82 -10.51
C LEU A 109 10.14 -9.07 -9.65
N HIS A 110 10.50 -8.93 -8.37
CA HIS A 110 10.79 -10.08 -7.52
C HIS A 110 9.55 -10.94 -7.29
N PRO A 111 9.60 -12.26 -7.49
CA PRO A 111 8.45 -13.15 -7.37
C PRO A 111 7.83 -13.18 -5.97
N MET A 112 8.58 -12.85 -4.91
CA MET A 112 8.06 -12.76 -3.54
C MET A 112 7.01 -11.68 -3.35
N HIS A 113 6.91 -10.69 -4.27
CA HIS A 113 5.88 -9.65 -4.19
C HIS A 113 4.57 -10.03 -4.89
N VAL A 114 4.53 -11.18 -5.59
CA VAL A 114 3.32 -11.61 -6.32
C VAL A 114 2.15 -11.78 -5.36
N GLU A 115 2.36 -12.42 -4.21
CA GLU A 115 1.33 -12.58 -3.19
C GLU A 115 0.79 -11.22 -2.73
N SER A 116 1.65 -10.30 -2.30
CA SER A 116 1.25 -8.99 -1.80
C SER A 116 0.55 -8.11 -2.85
N VAL A 117 0.76 -8.35 -4.15
CA VAL A 117 0.16 -7.54 -5.23
C VAL A 117 -1.08 -8.21 -5.82
N ALA A 118 -1.02 -9.53 -6.04
CA ALA A 118 -2.08 -10.26 -6.72
C ALA A 118 -3.20 -10.72 -5.78
N TRP A 119 -2.98 -10.76 -4.46
CA TRP A 119 -4.02 -11.07 -3.49
C TRP A 119 -4.60 -9.80 -2.89
N ILE A 120 -5.91 -9.60 -3.07
CA ILE A 120 -6.59 -8.34 -2.69
C ILE A 120 -6.48 -8.06 -1.19
N SER A 121 -6.65 -9.06 -0.33
CA SER A 121 -6.53 -8.91 1.13
C SER A 121 -5.14 -8.49 1.59
N GLU A 122 -4.09 -8.75 0.80
CA GLU A 122 -2.73 -8.30 1.09
C GLU A 122 -2.46 -6.84 0.65
N ARG A 123 -3.52 -6.07 0.31
CA ARG A 123 -3.45 -4.63 0.10
C ARG A 123 -2.69 -3.91 1.20
N LYS A 124 -2.84 -4.37 2.43
CA LYS A 124 -2.12 -3.86 3.60
C LYS A 124 -0.61 -3.79 3.39
N ASP A 125 -0.02 -4.75 2.63
CA ASP A 125 1.42 -4.81 2.37
C ASP A 125 1.85 -3.73 1.40
N VAL A 126 1.21 -3.64 0.24
CA VAL A 126 1.58 -2.64 -0.76
C VAL A 126 1.26 -1.22 -0.29
N LEU A 127 0.20 -1.04 0.52
CA LEU A 127 -0.18 0.25 1.08
C LEU A 127 0.78 0.69 2.19
N SER A 128 1.12 -0.21 3.13
CA SER A 128 2.10 0.12 4.17
C SER A 128 3.48 0.40 3.58
N THR A 129 3.90 -0.38 2.58
CA THR A 129 5.13 -0.15 1.83
C THR A 129 5.12 1.21 1.13
N PHE A 130 3.98 1.64 0.57
CA PHE A 130 3.86 2.96 -0.04
C PHE A 130 4.17 4.08 0.97
N PHE A 131 3.59 4.01 2.14
CA PHE A 131 3.88 4.98 3.19
C PHE A 131 5.31 4.86 3.72
N ALA A 132 5.88 3.66 3.81
CA ALA A 132 7.28 3.45 4.15
C ALA A 132 8.22 4.13 3.14
N MET A 133 7.97 3.97 1.84
CA MET A 133 8.75 4.61 0.79
C MET A 133 8.63 6.14 0.85
N LEU A 134 7.44 6.68 1.12
CA LEU A 134 7.24 8.12 1.34
C LEU A 134 8.01 8.60 2.58
N ALA A 135 7.99 7.84 3.68
CA ALA A 135 8.75 8.15 4.88
C ALA A 135 10.26 8.19 4.59
N LEU A 136 10.76 7.21 3.85
CA LEU A 136 12.16 7.13 3.44
C LEU A 136 12.58 8.31 2.56
N CYS A 137 11.75 8.68 1.56
CA CYS A 137 12.00 9.85 0.71
C CYS A 137 12.03 11.15 1.52
N ALA A 138 11.09 11.32 2.44
CA ALA A 138 11.03 12.50 3.30
C ALA A 138 12.21 12.54 4.28
N TYR A 139 12.61 11.40 4.82
CA TYR A 139 13.77 11.28 5.69
C TYR A 139 15.08 11.64 4.95
N ALA A 140 15.28 11.10 3.74
CA ALA A 140 16.42 11.46 2.89
C ALA A 140 16.48 12.97 2.65
N GLN A 141 15.34 13.59 2.35
CA GLN A 141 15.26 15.03 2.13
C GLN A 141 15.52 15.83 3.44
N TRP A 142 15.11 15.30 4.59
CA TRP A 142 15.45 15.88 5.88
C TRP A 142 16.96 15.81 6.15
N ALA A 143 17.58 14.66 5.92
CA ALA A 143 19.02 14.47 6.13
C ALA A 143 19.87 15.46 5.31
N GLU A 144 19.44 15.80 4.09
CA GLU A 144 20.12 16.78 3.23
C GLU A 144 19.90 18.24 3.69
N THR A 145 18.68 18.57 4.14
CA THR A 145 18.26 19.97 4.34
C THR A 145 18.14 20.40 5.79
N LEU A 146 18.08 19.44 6.72
CA LEU A 146 17.79 19.59 8.16
C LEU A 146 16.51 20.37 8.45
N ARG A 147 15.60 20.51 7.47
CA ARG A 147 14.34 21.25 7.65
C ARG A 147 13.32 20.37 8.38
N LYS A 148 12.88 20.79 9.55
CA LYS A 148 11.92 20.06 10.42
C LYS A 148 10.65 19.59 9.71
N ARG A 149 10.17 20.31 8.68
CA ARG A 149 9.00 19.91 7.90
C ARG A 149 9.13 18.52 7.29
N TRP A 150 10.33 18.15 6.84
CA TRP A 150 10.58 16.85 6.25
C TRP A 150 10.64 15.73 7.29
N LEU A 151 11.13 16.01 8.48
CA LEU A 151 11.06 15.07 9.59
C LEU A 151 9.59 14.82 10.01
N VAL A 152 8.79 15.88 10.09
CA VAL A 152 7.34 15.76 10.35
C VAL A 152 6.66 14.95 9.25
N ALA A 153 6.97 15.20 7.97
CA ALA A 153 6.42 14.44 6.86
C ALA A 153 6.79 12.93 6.94
N ALA A 154 8.06 12.62 7.27
CA ALA A 154 8.50 11.24 7.46
C ALA A 154 7.75 10.54 8.61
N THR A 155 7.62 11.23 9.76
CA THR A 155 6.89 10.71 10.93
C THR A 155 5.40 10.47 10.61
N LEU A 156 4.75 11.41 9.90
CA LEU A 156 3.35 11.26 9.49
C LEU A 156 3.18 10.10 8.50
N ALA A 157 4.07 9.99 7.52
CA ALA A 157 4.04 8.88 6.57
C ALA A 157 4.23 7.53 7.28
N LEU A 158 5.19 7.44 8.21
CA LEU A 158 5.39 6.23 9.01
C LEU A 158 4.14 5.89 9.84
N ALA A 159 3.53 6.87 10.49
CA ALA A 159 2.30 6.67 11.25
C ALA A 159 1.15 6.15 10.38
N LEU A 160 0.97 6.70 9.17
CA LEU A 160 -0.01 6.19 8.20
C LEU A 160 0.32 4.76 7.75
N GLY A 161 1.59 4.44 7.53
CA GLY A 161 2.02 3.08 7.22
C GLY A 161 1.70 2.07 8.34
N LEU A 162 1.90 2.45 9.60
CA LEU A 162 1.53 1.63 10.77
C LEU A 162 0.01 1.41 10.87
N LEU A 163 -0.80 2.39 10.49
CA LEU A 163 -2.26 2.26 10.39
C LEU A 163 -2.70 1.36 9.22
N ALA A 164 -1.86 1.15 8.22
CA ALA A 164 -2.11 0.20 7.15
C ALA A 164 -1.67 -1.23 7.52
N LYS A 165 -0.51 -1.39 8.17
CA LYS A 165 0.01 -2.67 8.67
C LYS A 165 0.93 -2.45 9.87
N PRO A 166 0.59 -2.94 11.08
CA PRO A 166 1.40 -2.76 12.29
C PRO A 166 2.83 -3.32 12.18
N MET A 167 3.04 -4.33 11.35
CA MET A 167 4.37 -4.91 11.10
C MET A 167 5.42 -3.90 10.60
N LEU A 168 5.00 -2.74 10.10
CA LEU A 168 5.90 -1.68 9.65
C LEU A 168 6.75 -1.08 10.79
N VAL A 169 6.45 -1.40 12.05
CA VAL A 169 7.25 -0.97 13.21
C VAL A 169 8.72 -1.42 13.13
N THR A 170 9.03 -2.41 12.28
CA THR A 170 10.40 -2.91 12.10
C THR A 170 11.23 -2.09 11.09
N LEU A 171 10.67 -1.04 10.49
CA LEU A 171 11.39 -0.13 9.60
C LEU A 171 12.28 0.83 10.40
#